data_c45239d94c6b3b6615806430e62d8f20
#
_entry.id   c45239d94c6b3b6615806430e62d8f20
#
_cell.length_a   1.000
_cell.length_b   1.000
_cell.length_c   1.000
_cell.angle_alpha   90.00
_cell.angle_beta   90.00
_cell.angle_gamma   90.00
#
_symmetry.space_group_name_H-M   'P 1'
#
loop_
_entity.id
_entity.type
_entity.pdbx_description
1 polymer ?
#
loop_
_entity_poly.entity_id
_entity_poly.type
_entity_poly.pdbx_seq_one_letter_code
_entity_poly.pdbx_strand_id
1 'polypeptide(L)'
;FMFVIGMEVDFGVLKNKINETLVISHAGILVPFFLGMLASYWVYEEYASQQTAFLPFALFIGISMSITAFPVLARIIQERNMTRKPVGILTIASAANDDVTAWCLLAVVIAITKAGTLGGALYTVLLTFVYIAVMFVVVRPFLKKIGTLYSNKEVINKTFVSFIFLVLIVSAAITEILGIHALFGAFMAGVVMPSNFGFRKVMMEKVEDIALVFFLPLFFAFTGLRTQIGLINTPELWCVCLLLITVAVVGKFGGCAVASRLVGESWKDSFTIGTLMNTRGLMELVALNIGYELGVLPPSIFVILIIMALVTTFMTTPLLNLVEWGFAVREQKTVLQRKLLLFFGRPETGGKLLSVYKLLFGKQLSYHQVIAAHYTTGTDVNPTSVEQFFEESFIPVDKQAEHLNIHIEKRYRVTDNLVSDMISTVEAESPDILLLGAGPRFMTDGEKSMTSFFGLFRKKVDDVLEHASCPVAIFVNRDYRNGDEVAVLINGSMDSFLFTYVRRLLE
;
A
#
# COMPACT_ATOMS: atom_id res chain seq x y z
N PHE A 1 -1.21 23.47 3.48
CA PHE A 1 -0.79 22.29 2.74
C PHE A 1 -0.04 21.31 3.65
N MET A 2 1.08 21.68 4.31
CA MET A 2 1.84 20.81 5.24
C MET A 2 0.99 20.23 6.37
N PHE A 3 0.01 20.97 6.86
CA PHE A 3 -0.96 20.51 7.84
C PHE A 3 -1.83 19.35 7.31
N VAL A 4 -2.29 19.43 6.06
CA VAL A 4 -3.06 18.36 5.41
C VAL A 4 -2.24 17.07 5.31
N ILE A 5 -1.00 17.17 4.84
CA ILE A 5 -0.08 16.04 4.77
C ILE A 5 0.16 15.42 6.16
N GLY A 6 0.34 16.25 7.19
CA GLY A 6 0.46 15.77 8.56
C GLY A 6 -0.77 15.00 9.03
N MET A 7 -1.97 15.40 8.60
CA MET A 7 -3.21 14.69 8.90
C MET A 7 -3.34 13.36 8.17
N GLU A 8 -2.72 13.17 7.02
CA GLU A 8 -2.75 11.90 6.28
C GLU A 8 -1.99 10.77 7.00
N VAL A 9 -1.07 11.11 7.90
CA VAL A 9 -0.28 10.13 8.65
C VAL A 9 -1.18 9.34 9.60
N ASP A 10 -1.39 8.05 9.32
CA ASP A 10 -2.19 7.15 10.15
C ASP A 10 -1.32 6.11 10.89
N PHE A 11 -1.16 6.32 12.19
CA PHE A 11 -0.44 5.37 13.06
C PHE A 11 -1.20 4.05 13.30
N GLY A 12 -2.48 3.96 12.92
CA GLY A 12 -3.29 2.74 13.06
C GLY A 12 -2.84 1.62 12.11
N VAL A 13 -2.40 1.98 10.92
CA VAL A 13 -1.92 1.05 9.90
C VAL A 13 -0.60 0.38 10.32
N LEU A 14 0.17 1.04 11.19
CA LEU A 14 1.48 0.57 11.66
C LEU A 14 1.42 -0.62 12.64
N LYS A 15 0.28 -0.91 13.28
CA LYS A 15 0.22 -1.82 14.44
C LYS A 15 0.57 -3.28 14.16
N ASN A 16 0.33 -3.78 12.96
CA ASN A 16 0.43 -5.22 12.67
C ASN A 16 1.79 -5.67 12.13
N LYS A 17 2.64 -4.75 11.63
CA LYS A 17 3.98 -5.05 11.06
C LYS A 17 4.98 -3.94 11.39
N ILE A 18 5.00 -3.52 12.67
CA ILE A 18 5.83 -2.37 13.10
C ILE A 18 7.31 -2.59 12.81
N ASN A 19 7.84 -3.77 13.12
CA ASN A 19 9.27 -4.03 12.98
C ASN A 19 9.72 -4.00 11.53
N GLU A 20 8.95 -4.66 10.64
CA GLU A 20 9.23 -4.69 9.20
C GLU A 20 9.15 -3.26 8.62
N THR A 21 8.10 -2.53 8.97
CA THR A 21 7.89 -1.13 8.56
C THR A 21 9.05 -0.23 8.98
N LEU A 22 9.48 -0.32 10.24
CA LEU A 22 10.58 0.49 10.77
C LEU A 22 11.91 0.17 10.09
N VAL A 23 12.23 -1.11 9.89
CA VAL A 23 13.48 -1.53 9.24
C VAL A 23 13.53 -1.03 7.80
N ILE A 24 12.45 -1.19 7.02
CA ILE A 24 12.38 -0.76 5.62
C ILE A 24 12.47 0.77 5.52
N SER A 25 11.71 1.49 6.32
CA SER A 25 11.70 2.96 6.33
C SER A 25 13.07 3.52 6.73
N HIS A 26 13.65 3.09 7.85
CA HIS A 26 14.93 3.61 8.29
C HIS A 26 16.09 3.26 7.34
N ALA A 27 16.09 2.06 6.76
CA ALA A 27 17.06 1.72 5.71
C ALA A 27 16.87 2.61 4.47
N GLY A 28 15.61 2.85 4.08
CA GLY A 28 15.22 3.75 2.99
C GLY A 28 15.59 5.22 3.23
N ILE A 29 15.82 5.64 4.46
CA ILE A 29 16.33 6.97 4.79
C ILE A 29 17.86 6.97 4.92
N LEU A 30 18.40 6.10 5.76
CA LEU A 30 19.82 6.15 6.15
C LEU A 30 20.74 5.82 4.97
N VAL A 31 20.42 4.80 4.18
CA VAL A 31 21.29 4.38 3.07
C VAL A 31 21.46 5.50 2.02
N PRO A 32 20.36 6.07 1.44
CA PRO A 32 20.52 7.16 0.48
C PRO A 32 21.07 8.46 1.13
N PHE A 33 20.79 8.70 2.42
CA PHE A 33 21.33 9.84 3.16
C PHE A 33 22.86 9.79 3.22
N PHE A 34 23.43 8.69 3.67
CA PHE A 34 24.89 8.55 3.75
C PHE A 34 25.54 8.48 2.37
N LEU A 35 24.93 7.82 1.38
CA LEU A 35 25.43 7.82 0.02
C LEU A 35 25.38 9.22 -0.61
N GLY A 36 24.34 10.01 -0.31
CA GLY A 36 24.24 11.41 -0.74
C GLY A 36 25.33 12.28 -0.12
N MET A 37 25.55 12.12 1.19
CA MET A 37 26.67 12.80 1.86
C MET A 37 28.03 12.42 1.27
N LEU A 38 28.22 11.14 0.95
CA LEU A 38 29.46 10.68 0.30
C LEU A 38 29.60 11.26 -1.10
N ALA A 39 28.51 11.26 -1.89
CA ALA A 39 28.53 11.85 -3.24
C ALA A 39 28.82 13.37 -3.20
N SER A 40 28.35 14.05 -2.15
CA SER A 40 28.60 15.48 -2.00
C SER A 40 30.07 15.84 -1.87
N TYR A 41 30.92 14.91 -1.45
CA TYR A 41 32.37 15.12 -1.37
C TYR A 41 32.99 15.43 -2.74
N TRP A 42 32.51 14.77 -3.82
CA TRP A 42 32.99 15.04 -5.18
C TRP A 42 32.36 16.29 -5.84
N VAL A 43 31.21 16.72 -5.32
CA VAL A 43 30.45 17.84 -5.91
C VAL A 43 30.76 19.17 -5.20
N TYR A 44 31.18 19.11 -3.94
CA TYR A 44 31.31 20.28 -3.08
C TYR A 44 32.39 21.26 -3.56
N GLU A 45 33.61 20.79 -3.85
CA GLU A 45 34.75 21.66 -4.18
C GLU A 45 34.52 22.50 -5.44
N GLU A 46 33.77 21.96 -6.41
CA GLU A 46 33.58 22.57 -7.71
C GLU A 46 32.29 23.42 -7.79
N TYR A 47 31.24 22.97 -7.10
CA TYR A 47 29.90 23.56 -7.28
C TYR A 47 29.33 24.25 -6.04
N ALA A 48 29.89 24.09 -4.86
CA ALA A 48 29.38 24.74 -3.67
C ALA A 48 29.74 26.25 -3.66
N SER A 49 28.89 27.05 -3.02
CA SER A 49 29.22 28.46 -2.77
C SER A 49 30.39 28.57 -1.79
N GLN A 50 31.31 29.47 -2.03
CA GLN A 50 32.47 29.72 -1.15
C GLN A 50 32.09 30.03 0.31
N GLN A 51 30.87 30.47 0.54
CA GLN A 51 30.36 30.80 1.88
C GLN A 51 29.68 29.62 2.59
N THR A 52 29.42 28.52 1.87
CA THR A 52 28.72 27.36 2.41
C THR A 52 29.72 26.34 2.95
N ALA A 53 29.60 25.97 4.24
CA ALA A 53 30.42 24.91 4.80
C ALA A 53 30.03 23.54 4.23
N PHE A 54 30.98 22.61 4.17
CA PHE A 54 30.78 21.25 3.63
C PHE A 54 29.63 20.51 4.34
N LEU A 55 29.58 20.57 5.68
CA LEU A 55 28.61 19.80 6.45
C LEU A 55 27.15 20.16 6.13
N PRO A 56 26.72 21.43 6.14
CA PRO A 56 25.36 21.81 5.70
C PRO A 56 25.04 21.36 4.27
N PHE A 57 25.98 21.54 3.33
CA PHE A 57 25.80 21.14 1.94
C PHE A 57 25.58 19.62 1.83
N ALA A 58 26.45 18.83 2.45
CA ALA A 58 26.35 17.37 2.45
C ALA A 58 25.05 16.88 3.12
N LEU A 59 24.63 17.50 4.22
CA LEU A 59 23.39 17.16 4.91
C LEU A 59 22.17 17.45 4.03
N PHE A 60 22.14 18.58 3.30
CA PHE A 60 21.03 18.89 2.39
C PHE A 60 20.96 17.96 1.17
N ILE A 61 22.10 17.55 0.59
CA ILE A 61 22.12 16.54 -0.45
C ILE A 61 21.67 15.20 0.11
N GLY A 62 22.15 14.80 1.29
CA GLY A 62 21.75 13.56 1.94
C GLY A 62 20.25 13.49 2.22
N ILE A 63 19.68 14.54 2.82
CA ILE A 63 18.24 14.55 3.11
C ILE A 63 17.38 14.56 1.86
N SER A 64 17.77 15.32 0.81
CA SER A 64 17.04 15.33 -0.46
C SER A 64 16.99 13.96 -1.12
N MET A 65 18.05 13.13 -0.98
CA MET A 65 18.06 11.76 -1.48
C MET A 65 17.26 10.77 -0.63
N SER A 66 16.84 11.16 0.57
CA SER A 66 16.22 10.25 1.56
C SER A 66 14.70 10.31 1.57
N ILE A 67 14.11 11.41 1.17
CA ILE A 67 12.64 11.63 1.25
C ILE A 67 11.91 10.76 0.24
N THR A 68 10.80 10.14 0.66
CA THR A 68 9.83 9.43 -0.19
C THR A 68 8.58 10.30 -0.38
N ALA A 69 7.93 10.22 -1.52
CA ALA A 69 6.66 10.92 -1.75
C ALA A 69 5.46 10.01 -1.41
N PHE A 70 5.00 10.00 -0.16
CA PHE A 70 3.86 9.21 0.28
C PHE A 70 2.60 9.38 -0.60
N PRO A 71 2.13 10.62 -0.94
CA PRO A 71 0.92 10.76 -1.75
C PRO A 71 1.04 10.17 -3.15
N VAL A 72 2.20 10.33 -3.80
CA VAL A 72 2.46 9.78 -5.14
C VAL A 72 2.51 8.25 -5.09
N LEU A 73 3.21 7.72 -4.10
CA LEU A 73 3.32 6.28 -3.85
C LEU A 73 1.94 5.66 -3.58
N ALA A 74 1.14 6.26 -2.71
CA ALA A 74 -0.21 5.80 -2.39
C ALA A 74 -1.10 5.77 -3.64
N ARG A 75 -1.00 6.79 -4.50
CA ARG A 75 -1.71 6.87 -5.77
C ARG A 75 -1.32 5.72 -6.72
N ILE A 76 -0.03 5.45 -6.89
CA ILE A 76 0.47 4.34 -7.72
C ILE A 76 -0.05 3.00 -7.19
N ILE A 77 -0.03 2.79 -5.87
CA ILE A 77 -0.55 1.58 -5.23
C ILE A 77 -2.06 1.40 -5.48
N GLN A 78 -2.84 2.50 -5.43
CA GLN A 78 -4.27 2.47 -5.73
C GLN A 78 -4.51 2.12 -7.21
N GLU A 79 -3.84 2.79 -8.15
CA GLU A 79 -3.97 2.55 -9.59
C GLU A 79 -3.58 1.12 -9.99
N ARG A 80 -2.64 0.50 -9.25
CA ARG A 80 -2.20 -0.88 -9.44
C ARG A 80 -3.05 -1.92 -8.67
N ASN A 81 -4.12 -1.51 -7.98
CA ASN A 81 -4.95 -2.38 -7.14
C ASN A 81 -4.14 -3.17 -6.11
N MET A 82 -3.13 -2.52 -5.51
CA MET A 82 -2.24 -3.13 -4.51
C MET A 82 -2.60 -2.74 -3.08
N THR A 83 -3.60 -1.90 -2.87
CA THR A 83 -3.98 -1.32 -1.56
C THR A 83 -4.31 -2.40 -0.52
N ARG A 84 -4.87 -3.53 -0.95
CA ARG A 84 -5.23 -4.67 -0.07
C ARG A 84 -4.17 -5.78 -0.07
N LYS A 85 -3.13 -5.71 -0.90
CA LYS A 85 -2.06 -6.70 -0.93
C LYS A 85 -1.07 -6.46 0.21
N PRO A 86 -0.49 -7.51 0.82
CA PRO A 86 0.47 -7.37 1.92
C PRO A 86 1.63 -6.42 1.58
N VAL A 87 2.17 -6.51 0.35
CA VAL A 87 3.25 -5.63 -0.15
C VAL A 87 2.82 -4.17 -0.20
N GLY A 88 1.57 -3.89 -0.64
CA GLY A 88 1.04 -2.53 -0.70
C GLY A 88 0.83 -1.93 0.69
N ILE A 89 0.25 -2.72 1.63
CA ILE A 89 0.05 -2.30 3.02
C ILE A 89 1.39 -1.99 3.68
N LEU A 90 2.38 -2.87 3.53
CA LEU A 90 3.71 -2.69 4.12
C LEU A 90 4.42 -1.46 3.53
N THR A 91 4.30 -1.26 2.21
CA THR A 91 4.90 -0.09 1.54
C THR A 91 4.27 1.22 1.98
N ILE A 92 2.93 1.29 2.06
CA ILE A 92 2.19 2.46 2.56
C ILE A 92 2.60 2.79 4.00
N ALA A 93 2.65 1.76 4.86
CA ALA A 93 3.07 1.93 6.25
C ALA A 93 4.52 2.43 6.36
N SER A 94 5.44 1.87 5.55
CA SER A 94 6.84 2.29 5.52
C SER A 94 7.01 3.72 5.03
N ALA A 95 6.28 4.12 3.98
CA ALA A 95 6.33 5.47 3.45
C ALA A 95 5.72 6.50 4.41
N ALA A 96 4.65 6.16 5.12
CA ALA A 96 4.07 7.04 6.14
C ALA A 96 5.04 7.27 7.32
N ASN A 97 5.78 6.23 7.74
CA ASN A 97 6.83 6.37 8.76
C ASN A 97 8.04 7.15 8.22
N ASP A 98 8.38 6.95 6.93
CA ASP A 98 9.44 7.69 6.23
C ASP A 98 9.20 9.20 6.27
N ASP A 99 7.98 9.63 5.96
CA ASP A 99 7.60 11.04 5.98
C ASP A 99 7.84 11.69 7.35
N VAL A 100 7.38 11.07 8.43
CA VAL A 100 7.58 11.61 9.79
C VAL A 100 9.07 11.69 10.14
N THR A 101 9.82 10.62 9.86
CA THR A 101 11.24 10.53 10.17
C THR A 101 12.06 11.53 9.33
N ALA A 102 11.74 11.65 8.04
CA ALA A 102 12.41 12.59 7.14
C ALA A 102 12.17 14.05 7.56
N TRP A 103 10.96 14.39 8.02
CA TRP A 103 10.68 15.72 8.55
C TRP A 103 11.45 16.02 9.84
N CYS A 104 11.54 15.07 10.75
CA CYS A 104 12.36 15.23 11.96
C CYS A 104 13.84 15.40 11.60
N LEU A 105 14.33 14.62 10.63
CA LEU A 105 15.71 14.74 10.16
C LEU A 105 15.97 16.06 9.45
N LEU A 106 15.03 16.53 8.61
CA LEU A 106 15.12 17.83 7.95
C LEU A 106 15.18 18.98 8.98
N ALA A 107 14.37 18.91 10.04
CA ALA A 107 14.42 19.89 11.14
C ALA A 107 15.80 19.94 11.79
N VAL A 108 16.41 18.77 12.04
CA VAL A 108 17.79 18.67 12.57
C VAL A 108 18.80 19.26 11.58
N VAL A 109 18.69 18.96 10.30
CA VAL A 109 19.57 19.51 9.25
C VAL A 109 19.48 21.06 9.20
N ILE A 110 18.26 21.61 9.25
CA ILE A 110 18.04 23.07 9.30
C ILE A 110 18.66 23.67 10.56
N ALA A 111 18.44 23.02 11.70
CA ALA A 111 19.02 23.46 12.98
C ALA A 111 20.56 23.54 12.95
N ILE A 112 21.20 22.51 12.41
CA ILE A 112 22.67 22.46 12.25
C ILE A 112 23.14 23.57 11.30
N THR A 113 22.41 23.78 10.21
CA THR A 113 22.75 24.79 9.20
C THR A 113 22.66 26.22 9.73
N LYS A 114 21.58 26.56 10.47
CA LYS A 114 21.34 27.90 11.00
C LYS A 114 22.20 28.24 12.22
N ALA A 115 22.56 27.24 13.01
CA ALA A 115 23.22 27.49 14.30
C ALA A 115 24.68 28.00 14.19
N GLY A 116 25.36 27.72 13.09
CA GLY A 116 26.75 28.14 12.85
C GLY A 116 27.81 27.58 13.84
N THR A 117 27.38 27.05 14.99
CA THR A 117 28.22 26.42 16.02
C THR A 117 27.62 25.10 16.48
N LEU A 118 28.47 24.12 16.85
CA LEU A 118 28.04 22.83 17.37
C LEU A 118 27.14 22.94 18.63
N GLY A 119 27.46 23.88 19.52
CA GLY A 119 26.67 24.12 20.75
C GLY A 119 25.26 24.64 20.44
N GLY A 120 25.14 25.61 19.51
CA GLY A 120 23.86 26.15 19.06
C GLY A 120 23.02 25.08 18.34
N ALA A 121 23.65 24.26 17.50
CA ALA A 121 22.97 23.15 16.84
C ALA A 121 22.40 22.16 17.83
N LEU A 122 23.20 21.72 18.83
CA LEU A 122 22.77 20.79 19.86
C LEU A 122 21.59 21.36 20.68
N TYR A 123 21.65 22.65 21.03
CA TYR A 123 20.56 23.34 21.72
C TYR A 123 19.26 23.34 20.91
N THR A 124 19.32 23.71 19.65
CA THR A 124 18.13 23.73 18.75
C THR A 124 17.58 22.32 18.55
N VAL A 125 18.44 21.31 18.36
CA VAL A 125 18.03 19.90 18.26
C VAL A 125 17.32 19.44 19.54
N LEU A 126 17.88 19.76 20.72
CA LEU A 126 17.25 19.43 21.99
C LEU A 126 15.86 20.09 22.12
N LEU A 127 15.76 21.38 21.79
CA LEU A 127 14.47 22.08 21.79
C LEU A 127 13.47 21.48 20.80
N THR A 128 13.94 20.99 19.66
CA THR A 128 13.10 20.27 18.68
C THR A 128 12.50 19.02 19.29
N PHE A 129 13.29 18.21 19.98
CA PHE A 129 12.80 17.02 20.67
C PHE A 129 11.82 17.37 21.79
N VAL A 130 12.09 18.43 22.57
CA VAL A 130 11.16 18.92 23.60
C VAL A 130 9.84 19.36 22.96
N TYR A 131 9.90 20.11 21.86
CA TYR A 131 8.72 20.52 21.12
C TYR A 131 7.90 19.31 20.62
N ILE A 132 8.53 18.31 20.00
CA ILE A 132 7.87 17.09 19.57
C ILE A 132 7.22 16.38 20.75
N ALA A 133 7.93 16.23 21.87
CA ALA A 133 7.39 15.64 23.08
C ALA A 133 6.15 16.38 23.60
N VAL A 134 6.19 17.71 23.64
CA VAL A 134 5.03 18.55 24.02
C VAL A 134 3.86 18.32 23.07
N MET A 135 4.09 18.27 21.77
CA MET A 135 3.05 18.02 20.78
C MET A 135 2.35 16.67 20.99
N PHE A 136 3.11 15.59 21.28
CA PHE A 136 2.54 14.26 21.49
C PHE A 136 1.96 14.05 22.89
N VAL A 137 2.59 14.59 23.94
CA VAL A 137 2.21 14.35 25.34
C VAL A 137 1.14 15.33 25.83
N VAL A 138 1.16 16.56 25.36
CA VAL A 138 0.24 17.62 25.82
C VAL A 138 -0.82 17.95 24.77
N VAL A 139 -0.39 18.33 23.56
CA VAL A 139 -1.31 18.85 22.54
C VAL A 139 -2.20 17.76 21.99
N ARG A 140 -1.65 16.59 21.64
CA ARG A 140 -2.42 15.45 21.10
C ARG A 140 -3.52 14.96 22.03
N PRO A 141 -3.30 14.64 23.33
CA PRO A 141 -4.37 14.21 24.22
C PRO A 141 -5.39 15.31 24.48
N PHE A 142 -4.96 16.58 24.52
CA PHE A 142 -5.87 17.72 24.65
C PHE A 142 -6.81 17.83 23.44
N LEU A 143 -6.26 17.77 22.21
CA LEU A 143 -7.06 17.76 20.98
C LEU A 143 -7.98 16.54 20.89
N LYS A 144 -7.50 15.36 21.32
CA LYS A 144 -8.33 14.15 21.40
C LYS A 144 -9.53 14.33 22.33
N LYS A 145 -9.34 14.94 23.50
CA LYS A 145 -10.41 15.21 24.45
C LYS A 145 -11.44 16.20 23.88
N ILE A 146 -10.99 17.22 23.18
CA ILE A 146 -11.90 18.16 22.51
C ILE A 146 -12.60 17.48 21.33
N GLY A 147 -11.89 16.69 20.54
CA GLY A 147 -12.44 15.94 19.39
C GLY A 147 -13.58 14.99 19.82
N THR A 148 -13.48 14.34 20.97
CA THR A 148 -14.56 13.47 21.50
C THR A 148 -15.79 14.24 21.91
N LEU A 149 -15.66 15.47 22.41
CA LEU A 149 -16.79 16.35 22.77
C LEU A 149 -17.60 16.81 21.54
N TYR A 150 -16.96 16.85 20.36
CA TYR A 150 -17.57 17.31 19.12
C TYR A 150 -17.90 16.18 18.13
N SER A 151 -17.49 14.93 18.40
CA SER A 151 -17.71 13.78 17.50
C SER A 151 -19.19 13.40 17.30
N ASN A 152 -20.08 13.82 18.19
CA ASN A 152 -21.52 13.54 18.14
C ASN A 152 -22.33 14.58 17.36
N LYS A 153 -21.71 15.59 16.74
CA LYS A 153 -22.39 16.61 15.96
C LYS A 153 -22.06 16.44 14.48
N GLU A 154 -23.07 16.23 13.66
CA GLU A 154 -22.96 16.12 12.19
C GLU A 154 -22.37 17.37 11.52
N VAL A 155 -22.33 18.50 12.23
CA VAL A 155 -21.80 19.77 11.73
C VAL A 155 -20.67 20.26 12.63
N ILE A 156 -19.47 20.29 12.09
CA ILE A 156 -18.31 20.90 12.77
C ILE A 156 -18.55 22.42 12.86
N ASN A 157 -18.58 22.94 14.09
CA ASN A 157 -18.78 24.37 14.35
C ASN A 157 -17.57 25.18 13.81
N LYS A 158 -17.85 26.33 13.19
CA LYS A 158 -16.83 27.28 12.68
C LYS A 158 -15.81 27.65 13.76
N THR A 159 -16.23 27.79 15.02
CA THR A 159 -15.37 28.07 16.17
C THR A 159 -14.31 26.99 16.36
N PHE A 160 -14.66 25.71 16.15
CA PHE A 160 -13.71 24.61 16.32
C PHE A 160 -12.69 24.56 15.16
N VAL A 161 -13.12 24.83 13.93
CA VAL A 161 -12.22 24.99 12.78
C VAL A 161 -11.22 26.13 13.03
N SER A 162 -11.71 27.27 13.51
CA SER A 162 -10.85 28.40 13.87
C SER A 162 -9.84 28.07 14.96
N PHE A 163 -10.25 27.28 15.96
CA PHE A 163 -9.34 26.79 17.00
C PHE A 163 -8.20 25.91 16.44
N ILE A 164 -8.51 25.02 15.50
CA ILE A 164 -7.50 24.18 14.84
C ILE A 164 -6.51 25.03 14.05
N PHE A 165 -7.02 26.01 13.28
CA PHE A 165 -6.13 26.94 12.59
C PHE A 165 -5.27 27.76 13.56
N LEU A 166 -5.79 28.11 14.72
CA LEU A 166 -5.00 28.74 15.77
C LEU A 166 -3.87 27.81 16.25
N VAL A 167 -4.16 26.54 16.51
CA VAL A 167 -3.14 25.55 16.90
C VAL A 167 -2.08 25.42 15.81
N LEU A 168 -2.48 25.37 14.54
CA LEU A 168 -1.58 25.33 13.40
C LEU A 168 -0.66 26.56 13.35
N ILE A 169 -1.23 27.77 13.46
CA ILE A 169 -0.47 29.03 13.40
C ILE A 169 0.50 29.14 14.58
N VAL A 170 0.04 28.81 15.79
CA VAL A 170 0.88 28.82 17.00
C VAL A 170 2.02 27.81 16.88
N SER A 171 1.72 26.60 16.40
CA SER A 171 2.72 25.55 16.17
C SER A 171 3.77 25.99 15.15
N ALA A 172 3.35 26.57 14.02
CA ALA A 172 4.24 27.11 12.99
C ALA A 172 5.11 28.27 13.52
N ALA A 173 4.52 29.18 14.29
CA ALA A 173 5.24 30.30 14.91
C ALA A 173 6.29 29.82 15.93
N ILE A 174 5.95 28.83 16.77
CA ILE A 174 6.89 28.27 17.74
C ILE A 174 8.10 27.66 17.02
N THR A 175 7.88 26.86 15.99
CA THR A 175 8.99 26.23 15.26
C THR A 175 9.85 27.23 14.49
N GLU A 176 9.27 28.31 13.99
CA GLU A 176 10.04 29.42 13.37
C GLU A 176 10.92 30.13 14.40
N ILE A 177 10.39 30.43 15.59
CA ILE A 177 11.15 31.05 16.72
C ILE A 177 12.27 30.10 17.18
N LEU A 178 12.03 28.78 17.19
CA LEU A 178 13.04 27.77 17.52
C LEU A 178 14.14 27.66 16.44
N GLY A 179 13.99 28.34 15.30
CA GLY A 179 14.95 28.29 14.21
C GLY A 179 14.83 27.06 13.30
N ILE A 180 13.76 26.26 13.46
CA ILE A 180 13.57 25.04 12.66
C ILE A 180 12.96 25.38 11.29
N HIS A 181 11.77 25.68 11.16
CA HIS A 181 11.00 26.24 10.03
C HIS A 181 9.51 26.10 10.29
N ALA A 182 8.69 27.09 9.93
CA ALA A 182 7.24 27.09 10.12
C ALA A 182 6.53 25.88 9.48
N LEU A 183 7.03 25.37 8.37
CA LEU A 183 6.47 24.19 7.67
C LEU A 183 6.51 22.93 8.53
N PHE A 184 7.55 22.74 9.35
CA PHE A 184 7.64 21.62 10.29
C PHE A 184 6.55 21.72 11.37
N GLY A 185 6.33 22.94 11.90
CA GLY A 185 5.27 23.18 12.88
C GLY A 185 3.87 22.93 12.31
N ALA A 186 3.63 23.34 11.09
CA ALA A 186 2.38 23.08 10.39
C ALA A 186 2.15 21.56 10.16
N PHE A 187 3.18 20.82 9.75
CA PHE A 187 3.16 19.37 9.60
C PHE A 187 2.86 18.68 10.93
N MET A 188 3.58 19.02 11.99
CA MET A 188 3.39 18.44 13.33
C MET A 188 2.01 18.72 13.91
N ALA A 189 1.45 19.91 13.64
CA ALA A 189 0.07 20.22 14.01
C ALA A 189 -0.93 19.27 13.33
N GLY A 190 -0.68 18.88 12.07
CA GLY A 190 -1.47 17.87 11.36
C GLY A 190 -1.32 16.47 11.96
N VAL A 191 -0.09 16.04 12.23
CA VAL A 191 0.25 14.71 12.79
C VAL A 191 -0.43 14.45 14.14
N VAL A 192 -0.56 15.47 15.00
CA VAL A 192 -1.18 15.33 16.32
C VAL A 192 -2.71 15.42 16.30
N MET A 193 -3.32 15.65 15.14
CA MET A 193 -4.79 15.70 15.02
C MET A 193 -5.42 14.38 15.43
N PRO A 194 -6.61 14.42 16.09
CA PRO A 194 -7.33 13.22 16.48
C PRO A 194 -7.71 12.36 15.29
N SER A 195 -7.49 11.05 15.40
CA SER A 195 -7.84 10.05 14.38
C SER A 195 -9.33 9.67 14.36
N ASN A 196 -10.21 10.43 15.07
CA ASN A 196 -11.65 10.18 15.06
C ASN A 196 -12.18 10.38 13.62
N PHE A 197 -12.62 9.29 13.00
CA PHE A 197 -12.96 9.20 11.57
C PHE A 197 -13.88 10.32 11.07
N GLY A 198 -14.91 10.71 11.83
CA GLY A 198 -15.82 11.78 11.43
C GLY A 198 -15.17 13.16 11.38
N PHE A 199 -14.37 13.48 12.40
CA PHE A 199 -13.73 14.78 12.53
C PHE A 199 -12.61 14.99 11.49
N ARG A 200 -11.70 14.01 11.37
CA ARG A 200 -10.59 14.05 10.40
C ARG A 200 -11.11 14.18 8.97
N LYS A 201 -12.13 13.37 8.61
CA LYS A 201 -12.75 13.40 7.29
C LYS A 201 -13.30 14.79 6.93
N VAL A 202 -14.08 15.38 7.83
CA VAL A 202 -14.67 16.72 7.59
C VAL A 202 -13.62 17.82 7.54
N MET A 203 -12.56 17.74 8.35
CA MET A 203 -11.44 18.70 8.28
C MET A 203 -10.65 18.55 6.99
N MET A 204 -10.37 17.32 6.57
CA MET A 204 -9.74 17.08 5.29
C MET A 204 -10.59 17.61 4.14
N GLU A 205 -11.86 17.27 4.04
CA GLU A 205 -12.77 17.77 2.99
C GLU A 205 -12.80 19.33 2.90
N LYS A 206 -12.69 20.02 4.04
CA LYS A 206 -12.73 21.51 4.04
C LYS A 206 -11.41 22.18 3.71
N VAL A 207 -10.30 21.56 4.01
CA VAL A 207 -8.96 22.17 3.88
C VAL A 207 -8.22 21.61 2.68
N GLU A 208 -8.45 20.35 2.35
CA GLU A 208 -7.77 19.63 1.27
C GLU A 208 -8.07 20.25 -0.10
N ASP A 209 -9.33 20.55 -0.40
CA ASP A 209 -9.71 21.16 -1.67
C ASP A 209 -8.97 22.47 -1.93
N ILE A 210 -8.92 23.37 -0.93
CA ILE A 210 -8.20 24.64 -1.06
C ILE A 210 -6.69 24.37 -1.16
N ALA A 211 -6.17 23.43 -0.38
CA ALA A 211 -4.76 23.10 -0.37
C ALA A 211 -4.31 22.49 -1.72
N LEU A 212 -5.10 21.57 -2.29
CA LEU A 212 -4.75 20.87 -3.52
C LEU A 212 -5.09 21.67 -4.79
N VAL A 213 -6.21 22.39 -4.80
CA VAL A 213 -6.66 23.11 -6.01
C VAL A 213 -5.97 24.45 -6.15
N PHE A 214 -5.64 25.12 -5.05
CA PHE A 214 -5.05 26.47 -5.09
C PHE A 214 -3.58 26.50 -4.66
N PHE A 215 -3.27 26.04 -3.45
CA PHE A 215 -1.90 26.21 -2.91
C PHE A 215 -0.89 25.28 -3.55
N LEU A 216 -1.27 24.07 -3.93
CA LEU A 216 -0.36 23.09 -4.55
C LEU A 216 0.10 23.54 -5.94
N PRO A 217 -0.79 23.92 -6.89
CA PRO A 217 -0.36 24.48 -8.17
C PRO A 217 0.49 25.74 -8.03
N LEU A 218 0.15 26.61 -7.08
CA LEU A 218 0.93 27.81 -6.80
C LEU A 218 2.36 27.48 -6.33
N PHE A 219 2.52 26.48 -5.46
CA PHE A 219 3.82 26.00 -5.02
C PHE A 219 4.64 25.40 -6.18
N PHE A 220 4.02 24.59 -7.04
CA PHE A 220 4.71 24.06 -8.22
C PHE A 220 5.09 25.14 -9.21
N ALA A 221 4.22 26.12 -9.45
CA ALA A 221 4.52 27.26 -10.31
C ALA A 221 5.70 28.06 -9.76
N PHE A 222 5.71 28.34 -8.44
CA PHE A 222 6.80 29.04 -7.77
C PHE A 222 8.13 28.28 -7.86
N THR A 223 8.11 26.97 -7.58
CA THR A 223 9.29 26.12 -7.70
C THR A 223 9.77 26.03 -9.16
N GLY A 224 8.84 25.90 -10.10
CA GLY A 224 9.14 25.85 -11.55
C GLY A 224 9.80 27.14 -12.05
N LEU A 225 9.32 28.30 -11.61
CA LEU A 225 9.91 29.59 -11.96
C LEU A 225 11.35 29.75 -11.41
N ARG A 226 11.66 29.14 -10.29
CA ARG A 226 13.02 29.08 -9.74
C ARG A 226 13.92 28.08 -10.46
N THR A 227 13.34 27.11 -11.16
CA THR A 227 14.07 26.01 -11.82
C THR A 227 14.54 26.45 -13.21
N GLN A 228 15.76 26.93 -13.30
CA GLN A 228 16.37 27.36 -14.56
C GLN A 228 17.18 26.21 -15.17
N ILE A 229 16.53 25.34 -15.96
CA ILE A 229 17.16 24.15 -16.57
C ILE A 229 18.38 24.54 -17.44
N GLY A 230 18.37 25.74 -18.03
CA GLY A 230 19.49 26.29 -18.80
C GLY A 230 20.80 26.48 -18.03
N LEU A 231 20.79 26.37 -16.69
CA LEU A 231 22.01 26.38 -15.88
C LEU A 231 22.84 25.10 -16.06
N ILE A 232 22.25 24.01 -16.54
CA ILE A 232 22.97 22.75 -16.83
C ILE A 232 23.41 22.83 -18.31
N ASN A 233 24.41 23.63 -18.57
CA ASN A 233 24.88 23.95 -19.92
C ASN A 233 26.21 23.26 -20.27
N THR A 234 26.83 22.54 -19.33
CA THR A 234 28.10 21.85 -19.53
C THR A 234 27.96 20.33 -19.37
N PRO A 235 28.79 19.53 -20.10
CA PRO A 235 28.78 18.08 -19.97
C PRO A 235 29.07 17.60 -18.52
N GLU A 236 29.92 18.34 -17.79
CA GLU A 236 30.31 18.03 -16.41
C GLU A 236 29.10 18.07 -15.48
N LEU A 237 28.22 19.10 -15.60
CA LEU A 237 26.98 19.21 -14.83
C LEU A 237 26.00 18.08 -15.14
N TRP A 238 25.94 17.59 -16.40
CA TRP A 238 25.16 16.42 -16.76
C TRP A 238 25.73 15.15 -16.16
N CYS A 239 27.07 15.01 -16.07
CA CYS A 239 27.71 13.89 -15.36
C CYS A 239 27.38 13.91 -13.86
N VAL A 240 27.41 15.10 -13.22
CA VAL A 240 26.98 15.25 -11.83
C VAL A 240 25.50 14.90 -11.65
N CYS A 241 24.65 15.33 -12.57
CA CYS A 241 23.23 14.98 -12.58
C CYS A 241 23.02 13.46 -12.63
N LEU A 242 23.69 12.77 -13.57
CA LEU A 242 23.63 11.32 -13.70
C LEU A 242 24.19 10.61 -12.45
N LEU A 243 25.28 11.10 -11.88
CA LEU A 243 25.86 10.58 -10.65
C LEU A 243 24.85 10.65 -9.51
N LEU A 244 24.25 11.82 -9.27
CA LEU A 244 23.30 12.02 -8.17
C LEU A 244 22.02 11.20 -8.39
N ILE A 245 21.50 11.09 -9.61
CA ILE A 245 20.38 10.20 -9.95
C ILE A 245 20.73 8.75 -9.62
N THR A 246 21.90 8.29 -10.05
CA THR A 246 22.33 6.90 -9.82
C THR A 246 22.49 6.60 -8.33
N VAL A 247 23.14 7.49 -7.59
CA VAL A 247 23.33 7.37 -6.13
C VAL A 247 21.97 7.34 -5.42
N ALA A 248 21.06 8.22 -5.81
CA ALA A 248 19.71 8.30 -5.24
C ALA A 248 18.93 6.99 -5.47
N VAL A 249 18.93 6.48 -6.72
CA VAL A 249 18.24 5.24 -7.08
C VAL A 249 18.86 4.04 -6.39
N VAL A 250 20.17 3.86 -6.47
CA VAL A 250 20.87 2.74 -5.83
C VAL A 250 20.68 2.77 -4.32
N GLY A 251 20.79 3.95 -3.71
CA GLY A 251 20.61 4.12 -2.27
C GLY A 251 19.19 3.78 -1.81
N LYS A 252 18.19 4.39 -2.43
CA LYS A 252 16.79 4.25 -2.02
C LYS A 252 16.21 2.89 -2.41
N PHE A 253 16.27 2.55 -3.68
CA PHE A 253 15.81 1.26 -4.19
C PHE A 253 16.57 0.10 -3.54
N GLY A 254 17.91 0.15 -3.54
CA GLY A 254 18.77 -0.90 -2.97
C GLY A 254 18.57 -1.04 -1.46
N GLY A 255 18.58 0.08 -0.71
CA GLY A 255 18.37 0.09 0.73
C GLY A 255 17.02 -0.53 1.13
N CYS A 256 15.93 -0.10 0.49
CA CYS A 256 14.60 -0.64 0.77
C CYS A 256 14.45 -2.10 0.32
N ALA A 257 14.99 -2.49 -0.84
CA ALA A 257 14.89 -3.86 -1.34
C ALA A 257 15.67 -4.84 -0.44
N VAL A 258 16.89 -4.49 -0.03
CA VAL A 258 17.70 -5.31 0.89
C VAL A 258 17.02 -5.40 2.26
N ALA A 259 16.56 -4.28 2.81
CA ALA A 259 15.86 -4.26 4.08
C ALA A 259 14.59 -5.12 4.06
N SER A 260 13.77 -5.01 2.99
CA SER A 260 12.58 -5.84 2.81
C SER A 260 12.92 -7.32 2.75
N ARG A 261 14.03 -7.67 2.10
CA ARG A 261 14.50 -9.06 2.05
C ARG A 261 14.93 -9.58 3.41
N LEU A 262 15.61 -8.76 4.20
CA LEU A 262 16.07 -9.12 5.55
C LEU A 262 14.91 -9.33 6.53
N VAL A 263 13.80 -8.64 6.36
CA VAL A 263 12.59 -8.86 7.18
C VAL A 263 11.71 -10.01 6.68
N GLY A 264 12.14 -10.76 5.64
CA GLY A 264 11.53 -12.01 5.21
C GLY A 264 10.62 -11.91 3.98
N GLU A 265 10.46 -10.73 3.37
CA GLU A 265 9.67 -10.58 2.16
C GLU A 265 10.31 -11.31 0.95
N SER A 266 9.50 -11.70 -0.03
CA SER A 266 9.99 -12.34 -1.26
C SER A 266 10.88 -11.39 -2.07
N TRP A 267 11.76 -11.90 -2.94
CA TRP A 267 12.55 -11.04 -3.84
C TRP A 267 11.68 -10.17 -4.75
N LYS A 268 10.54 -10.70 -5.23
CA LYS A 268 9.56 -9.96 -6.02
C LYS A 268 9.00 -8.78 -5.22
N ASP A 269 8.53 -9.04 -4.01
CA ASP A 269 7.96 -8.01 -3.14
C ASP A 269 9.03 -7.02 -2.68
N SER A 270 10.25 -7.50 -2.39
CA SER A 270 11.38 -6.64 -2.02
C SER A 270 11.76 -5.64 -3.13
N PHE A 271 11.83 -6.09 -4.38
CA PHE A 271 12.06 -5.19 -5.52
C PHE A 271 10.86 -4.26 -5.78
N THR A 272 9.65 -4.76 -5.58
CA THR A 272 8.44 -3.94 -5.68
C THR A 272 8.43 -2.83 -4.63
N ILE A 273 8.73 -3.15 -3.36
CA ILE A 273 8.85 -2.18 -2.27
C ILE A 273 9.97 -1.18 -2.57
N GLY A 274 11.15 -1.65 -2.97
CA GLY A 274 12.27 -0.79 -3.34
C GLY A 274 11.91 0.19 -4.46
N THR A 275 11.21 -0.27 -5.50
CA THR A 275 10.75 0.57 -6.61
C THR A 275 9.74 1.61 -6.14
N LEU A 276 8.75 1.21 -5.35
CA LEU A 276 7.74 2.12 -4.83
C LEU A 276 8.32 3.16 -3.87
N MET A 277 9.19 2.75 -2.97
CA MET A 277 9.86 3.66 -2.01
C MET A 277 10.83 4.63 -2.70
N ASN A 278 11.25 4.37 -3.94
CA ASN A 278 12.07 5.29 -4.73
C ASN A 278 11.28 6.45 -5.37
N THR A 279 9.95 6.51 -5.18
CA THR A 279 9.13 7.65 -5.63
C THR A 279 9.49 8.90 -4.85
N ARG A 280 9.66 10.00 -5.57
CA ARG A 280 9.96 11.30 -5.01
C ARG A 280 8.89 12.30 -5.39
N GLY A 281 8.86 13.48 -4.75
CA GLY A 281 7.85 14.47 -5.07
C GLY A 281 7.88 15.70 -4.20
N LEU A 282 6.70 16.19 -3.86
CA LEU A 282 6.49 17.46 -3.24
C LEU A 282 7.32 17.72 -1.97
N MET A 283 7.46 16.71 -1.10
CA MET A 283 8.19 16.82 0.16
C MET A 283 9.68 17.10 -0.08
N GLU A 284 10.25 16.46 -1.08
CA GLU A 284 11.62 16.73 -1.50
C GLU A 284 11.77 18.15 -2.06
N LEU A 285 10.83 18.60 -2.90
CA LEU A 285 10.84 19.97 -3.43
C LEU A 285 10.77 21.02 -2.32
N VAL A 286 10.03 20.76 -1.25
CA VAL A 286 10.00 21.64 -0.07
C VAL A 286 11.38 21.68 0.59
N ALA A 287 12.01 20.54 0.84
CA ALA A 287 13.36 20.48 1.42
C ALA A 287 14.40 21.19 0.54
N LEU A 288 14.32 21.00 -0.78
CA LEU A 288 15.19 21.68 -1.75
C LEU A 288 14.99 23.19 -1.74
N ASN A 289 13.75 23.69 -1.71
CA ASN A 289 13.47 25.12 -1.62
C ASN A 289 14.03 25.73 -0.32
N ILE A 290 13.90 25.03 0.82
CA ILE A 290 14.50 25.47 2.08
C ILE A 290 16.03 25.55 1.96
N GLY A 291 16.67 24.52 1.42
CA GLY A 291 18.13 24.51 1.20
C GLY A 291 18.61 25.63 0.27
N TYR A 292 17.81 25.93 -0.75
CA TYR A 292 18.06 27.05 -1.66
C TYR A 292 17.89 28.41 -0.97
N GLU A 293 16.82 28.61 -0.20
CA GLU A 293 16.55 29.84 0.55
C GLU A 293 17.58 30.14 1.64
N LEU A 294 18.12 29.08 2.25
CA LEU A 294 19.21 29.17 3.22
C LEU A 294 20.59 29.46 2.55
N GLY A 295 20.65 29.51 1.22
CA GLY A 295 21.89 29.68 0.47
C GLY A 295 22.84 28.50 0.52
N VAL A 296 22.39 27.33 0.98
CA VAL A 296 23.21 26.10 1.09
C VAL A 296 23.33 25.40 -0.26
N LEU A 297 22.24 25.36 -1.01
CA LEU A 297 22.18 24.74 -2.34
C LEU A 297 22.36 25.83 -3.42
N PRO A 298 23.44 25.79 -4.20
CA PRO A 298 23.60 26.70 -5.34
C PRO A 298 22.57 26.37 -6.43
N PRO A 299 22.22 27.37 -7.29
CA PRO A 299 21.18 27.22 -8.31
C PRO A 299 21.35 26.01 -9.22
N SER A 300 22.56 25.68 -9.65
CA SER A 300 22.87 24.54 -10.51
C SER A 300 22.56 23.20 -9.82
N ILE A 301 22.99 23.04 -8.57
CA ILE A 301 22.73 21.82 -7.79
C ILE A 301 21.24 21.71 -7.45
N PHE A 302 20.57 22.82 -7.12
CA PHE A 302 19.12 22.84 -6.92
C PHE A 302 18.36 22.29 -8.14
N VAL A 303 18.72 22.73 -9.36
CA VAL A 303 18.11 22.25 -10.61
C VAL A 303 18.40 20.77 -10.84
N ILE A 304 19.63 20.32 -10.60
CA ILE A 304 20.03 18.91 -10.73
C ILE A 304 19.20 18.03 -9.80
N LEU A 305 19.01 18.42 -8.54
CA LEU A 305 18.21 17.68 -7.58
C LEU A 305 16.71 17.64 -7.94
N ILE A 306 16.18 18.73 -8.54
CA ILE A 306 14.80 18.71 -9.08
C ILE A 306 14.68 17.72 -10.26
N ILE A 307 15.64 17.71 -11.18
CA ILE A 307 15.66 16.74 -12.29
C ILE A 307 15.74 15.33 -11.74
N MET A 308 16.58 15.08 -10.74
CA MET A 308 16.67 13.80 -10.05
C MET A 308 15.30 13.37 -9.48
N ALA A 309 14.59 14.28 -8.80
CA ALA A 309 13.27 13.99 -8.25
C ALA A 309 12.25 13.62 -9.34
N LEU A 310 12.24 14.35 -10.45
CA LEU A 310 11.35 14.05 -11.58
C LEU A 310 11.69 12.72 -12.23
N VAL A 311 12.96 12.46 -12.55
CA VAL A 311 13.40 11.24 -13.21
C VAL A 311 13.07 10.02 -12.34
N THR A 312 13.38 10.05 -11.06
CA THR A 312 13.13 8.94 -10.13
C THR A 312 11.64 8.65 -9.97
N THR A 313 10.78 9.66 -10.02
CA THR A 313 9.33 9.51 -9.97
C THR A 313 8.79 8.92 -11.27
N PHE A 314 9.19 9.44 -12.43
CA PHE A 314 8.76 8.91 -13.72
C PHE A 314 9.22 7.47 -13.97
N MET A 315 10.42 7.09 -13.50
CA MET A 315 10.94 5.73 -13.68
C MET A 315 10.22 4.67 -12.83
N THR A 316 9.46 5.04 -11.81
CA THR A 316 8.80 4.10 -10.90
C THR A 316 7.86 3.15 -11.64
N THR A 317 6.96 3.66 -12.48
CA THR A 317 6.02 2.82 -13.24
C THR A 317 6.72 1.89 -14.25
N PRO A 318 7.68 2.34 -15.07
CA PRO A 318 8.50 1.45 -15.89
C PRO A 318 9.25 0.37 -15.09
N LEU A 319 9.85 0.75 -13.96
CA LEU A 319 10.56 -0.22 -13.10
C LEU A 319 9.62 -1.26 -12.49
N LEU A 320 8.43 -0.88 -12.05
CA LEU A 320 7.41 -1.83 -11.58
C LEU A 320 7.04 -2.83 -12.67
N ASN A 321 6.83 -2.36 -13.90
CA ASN A 321 6.53 -3.22 -15.04
C ASN A 321 7.69 -4.18 -15.33
N LEU A 322 8.93 -3.70 -15.22
CA LEU A 322 10.13 -4.50 -15.42
C LEU A 322 10.29 -5.57 -14.33
N VAL A 323 10.02 -5.24 -13.07
CA VAL A 323 9.99 -6.20 -11.96
C VAL A 323 8.92 -7.25 -12.21
N GLU A 324 7.69 -6.85 -12.53
CA GLU A 324 6.60 -7.78 -12.82
C GLU A 324 6.94 -8.70 -13.99
N TRP A 325 7.46 -8.15 -15.10
CA TRP A 325 7.89 -8.91 -16.27
C TRP A 325 9.02 -9.89 -15.95
N GLY A 326 10.06 -9.44 -15.23
CA GLY A 326 11.21 -10.26 -14.87
C GLY A 326 10.84 -11.46 -13.99
N PHE A 327 9.91 -11.28 -13.06
CA PHE A 327 9.42 -12.36 -12.21
C PHE A 327 8.35 -13.21 -12.92
N ALA A 328 7.50 -12.64 -13.78
CA ALA A 328 6.55 -13.41 -14.59
C ALA A 328 7.26 -14.38 -15.53
N VAL A 329 8.36 -13.97 -16.20
CA VAL A 329 9.19 -14.85 -17.02
C VAL A 329 9.81 -15.97 -16.19
N ARG A 330 10.14 -15.72 -14.94
CA ARG A 330 10.70 -16.71 -14.02
C ARG A 330 9.62 -17.65 -13.47
N GLU A 331 8.41 -17.14 -13.22
CA GLU A 331 7.24 -17.92 -12.78
C GLU A 331 6.71 -18.83 -13.88
N GLN A 332 6.79 -18.44 -15.17
CA GLN A 332 6.45 -19.34 -16.28
C GLN A 332 7.38 -20.56 -16.39
N LYS A 333 8.58 -20.51 -15.81
CA LYS A 333 9.49 -21.68 -15.73
C LYS A 333 9.21 -22.58 -14.50
N THR A 334 8.55 -22.06 -13.48
CA THR A 334 8.06 -22.83 -12.34
C THR A 334 6.57 -23.00 -12.58
N VAL A 335 6.13 -24.20 -12.94
CA VAL A 335 4.70 -24.52 -13.09
C VAL A 335 4.00 -24.07 -11.82
N LEU A 336 3.22 -23.00 -11.91
CA LEU A 336 2.45 -22.46 -10.78
C LEU A 336 1.48 -23.54 -10.32
N GLN A 337 1.80 -24.20 -9.22
CA GLN A 337 0.83 -24.98 -8.49
C GLN A 337 -0.22 -24.02 -7.94
N ARG A 338 -1.33 -23.86 -8.66
CA ARG A 338 -2.48 -23.11 -8.15
C ARG A 338 -3.23 -23.98 -7.15
N LYS A 339 -3.72 -23.34 -6.09
CA LYS A 339 -4.54 -23.97 -5.08
C LYS A 339 -6.00 -23.72 -5.44
N LEU A 340 -6.69 -24.76 -5.81
CA LEU A 340 -8.09 -24.73 -6.26
C LEU A 340 -8.95 -25.32 -5.16
N LEU A 341 -9.92 -24.55 -4.65
CA LEU A 341 -10.85 -25.00 -3.61
C LEU A 341 -12.25 -25.13 -4.21
N LEU A 342 -12.88 -26.27 -3.99
CA LEU A 342 -14.28 -26.48 -4.37
C LEU A 342 -15.11 -26.88 -3.15
N PHE A 343 -16.29 -26.24 -3.03
CA PHE A 343 -17.30 -26.59 -2.06
C PHE A 343 -18.55 -27.16 -2.74
N PHE A 344 -19.05 -28.28 -2.23
CA PHE A 344 -20.26 -28.90 -2.73
C PHE A 344 -21.17 -29.35 -1.59
N GLY A 345 -22.48 -29.16 -1.77
CA GLY A 345 -23.48 -29.62 -0.82
C GLY A 345 -24.06 -30.99 -1.15
N ARG A 346 -23.93 -31.47 -2.41
CA ARG A 346 -24.36 -32.80 -2.85
C ARG A 346 -23.20 -33.54 -3.50
N PRO A 347 -23.01 -34.84 -3.21
CA PRO A 347 -21.90 -35.63 -3.72
C PRO A 347 -21.74 -35.57 -5.24
N GLU A 348 -22.85 -35.67 -6.00
CA GLU A 348 -22.82 -35.64 -7.46
C GLU A 348 -22.36 -34.30 -8.02
N THR A 349 -22.62 -33.21 -7.29
CA THR A 349 -22.17 -31.85 -7.68
C THR A 349 -20.67 -31.75 -7.58
N GLY A 350 -20.03 -32.38 -6.59
CA GLY A 350 -18.58 -32.38 -6.41
C GLY A 350 -17.82 -32.93 -7.63
N GLY A 351 -18.27 -34.07 -8.17
CA GLY A 351 -17.68 -34.61 -9.41
C GLY A 351 -17.84 -33.69 -10.62
N LYS A 352 -19.02 -33.02 -10.75
CA LYS A 352 -19.25 -32.06 -11.84
C LYS A 352 -18.37 -30.81 -11.69
N LEU A 353 -18.12 -30.31 -10.48
CA LEU A 353 -17.20 -29.20 -10.23
C LEU A 353 -15.77 -29.52 -10.67
N LEU A 354 -15.30 -30.74 -10.47
CA LEU A 354 -14.01 -31.19 -11.01
C LEU A 354 -13.98 -31.17 -12.54
N SER A 355 -15.08 -31.53 -13.19
CA SER A 355 -15.19 -31.41 -14.66
C SER A 355 -15.12 -29.98 -15.12
N VAL A 356 -15.73 -29.03 -14.40
CA VAL A 356 -15.61 -27.58 -14.65
C VAL A 356 -14.16 -27.11 -14.48
N TYR A 357 -13.47 -27.55 -13.44
CA TYR A 357 -12.04 -27.24 -13.28
C TYR A 357 -11.20 -27.80 -14.43
N LYS A 358 -11.52 -29.02 -14.92
CA LYS A 358 -10.86 -29.57 -16.11
C LYS A 358 -11.09 -28.74 -17.35
N LEU A 359 -12.28 -28.19 -17.53
CA LEU A 359 -12.61 -27.30 -18.61
C LEU A 359 -11.80 -25.97 -18.51
N LEU A 360 -11.70 -25.39 -17.30
CA LEU A 360 -11.01 -24.12 -17.05
C LEU A 360 -9.46 -24.22 -17.11
N PHE A 361 -8.89 -25.36 -16.73
CA PHE A 361 -7.43 -25.51 -16.60
C PHE A 361 -6.82 -26.55 -17.55
N GLY A 362 -7.62 -27.29 -18.29
CA GLY A 362 -7.19 -28.23 -19.29
C GLY A 362 -6.21 -29.29 -18.77
N LYS A 363 -5.13 -29.53 -19.51
CA LYS A 363 -4.06 -30.47 -19.12
C LYS A 363 -3.25 -29.99 -17.91
N GLN A 364 -3.33 -28.70 -17.57
CA GLN A 364 -2.59 -28.15 -16.43
C GLN A 364 -3.22 -28.46 -15.08
N LEU A 365 -4.46 -28.97 -15.05
CA LEU A 365 -5.15 -29.28 -13.80
C LEU A 365 -4.37 -30.28 -12.91
N SER A 366 -3.68 -31.24 -13.50
CA SER A 366 -2.86 -32.23 -12.78
C SER A 366 -1.65 -31.64 -12.03
N TYR A 367 -1.26 -30.40 -12.38
CA TYR A 367 -0.18 -29.69 -11.69
C TYR A 367 -0.68 -28.79 -10.55
N HIS A 368 -2.00 -28.68 -10.37
CA HIS A 368 -2.61 -27.83 -9.34
C HIS A 368 -2.99 -28.66 -8.11
N GLN A 369 -2.91 -28.03 -6.94
CA GLN A 369 -3.42 -28.60 -5.71
C GLN A 369 -4.94 -28.39 -5.68
N VAL A 370 -5.71 -29.50 -5.69
CA VAL A 370 -7.18 -29.45 -5.68
C VAL A 370 -7.69 -29.89 -4.32
N ILE A 371 -8.40 -28.99 -3.63
CA ILE A 371 -9.03 -29.27 -2.33
C ILE A 371 -10.53 -29.36 -2.54
N ALA A 372 -11.11 -30.49 -2.19
CA ALA A 372 -12.54 -30.73 -2.23
C ALA A 372 -13.10 -30.68 -0.80
N ALA A 373 -14.02 -29.75 -0.55
CA ALA A 373 -14.63 -29.59 0.76
C ALA A 373 -16.13 -29.89 0.73
N HIS A 374 -16.58 -30.70 1.67
CA HIS A 374 -17.97 -30.99 1.92
C HIS A 374 -18.30 -30.80 3.38
N TYR A 375 -19.27 -29.89 3.65
CA TYR A 375 -19.70 -29.58 5.01
C TYR A 375 -21.15 -29.95 5.20
N THR A 376 -21.41 -30.78 6.22
CA THR A 376 -22.75 -31.18 6.61
C THR A 376 -23.25 -30.30 7.74
N THR A 377 -24.43 -29.69 7.54
CA THR A 377 -25.10 -28.94 8.60
C THR A 377 -26.01 -29.91 9.36
N GLY A 378 -25.88 -29.99 10.68
CA GLY A 378 -26.83 -30.71 11.47
C GLY A 378 -26.40 -30.98 12.89
N THR A 379 -27.38 -30.90 13.75
CA THR A 379 -27.39 -31.36 15.14
C THR A 379 -27.66 -32.88 15.21
N ASP A 380 -27.89 -33.55 14.08
CA ASP A 380 -28.43 -34.93 14.02
C ASP A 380 -27.45 -35.99 13.51
N VAL A 381 -26.17 -35.64 13.31
CA VAL A 381 -25.17 -36.65 12.89
C VAL A 381 -24.59 -37.34 14.11
N ASN A 382 -24.93 -38.61 14.27
CA ASN A 382 -24.35 -39.46 15.31
C ASN A 382 -22.82 -39.58 15.08
N PRO A 383 -21.96 -39.33 16.08
CA PRO A 383 -20.49 -39.38 15.92
C PRO A 383 -19.97 -40.70 15.30
N THR A 384 -20.67 -41.80 15.47
CA THR A 384 -20.32 -43.11 14.89
C THR A 384 -20.55 -43.21 13.38
N SER A 385 -21.33 -42.34 12.78
CA SER A 385 -21.65 -42.36 11.34
C SER A 385 -20.89 -41.29 10.53
N VAL A 386 -20.07 -40.46 11.16
CA VAL A 386 -19.32 -39.39 10.50
C VAL A 386 -18.37 -39.92 9.42
N GLU A 387 -17.70 -41.06 9.69
CA GLU A 387 -16.75 -41.68 8.77
C GLU A 387 -17.45 -42.25 7.53
N GLN A 388 -18.62 -42.86 7.73
CA GLN A 388 -19.47 -43.37 6.63
C GLN A 388 -19.98 -42.19 5.75
N PHE A 389 -20.46 -41.11 6.35
CA PHE A 389 -20.90 -39.91 5.61
C PHE A 389 -19.75 -39.24 4.86
N PHE A 390 -18.54 -39.22 5.43
CA PHE A 390 -17.34 -38.78 4.75
C PHE A 390 -17.08 -39.61 3.49
N GLU A 391 -17.02 -40.93 3.61
CA GLU A 391 -16.76 -41.80 2.46
C GLU A 391 -17.84 -41.64 1.38
N GLU A 392 -19.10 -41.73 1.73
CA GLU A 392 -20.23 -41.64 0.78
C GLU A 392 -20.26 -40.28 0.06
N SER A 393 -19.90 -39.18 0.75
CA SER A 393 -19.89 -37.83 0.18
C SER A 393 -18.81 -37.62 -0.89
N PHE A 394 -17.72 -38.36 -0.82
CA PHE A 394 -16.60 -38.20 -1.75
C PHE A 394 -16.53 -39.21 -2.87
N ILE A 395 -17.34 -40.32 -2.85
CA ILE A 395 -17.34 -41.32 -3.92
C ILE A 395 -17.43 -40.73 -5.34
N PRO A 396 -18.37 -39.82 -5.66
CA PRO A 396 -18.44 -39.23 -7.01
C PRO A 396 -17.24 -38.35 -7.36
N VAL A 397 -16.66 -37.70 -6.36
CA VAL A 397 -15.49 -36.83 -6.52
C VAL A 397 -14.25 -37.68 -6.79
N ASP A 398 -14.06 -38.76 -6.03
CA ASP A 398 -12.96 -39.70 -6.21
C ASP A 398 -12.99 -40.37 -7.58
N LYS A 399 -14.17 -40.88 -7.99
CA LYS A 399 -14.35 -41.47 -9.31
C LYS A 399 -13.98 -40.50 -10.45
N GLN A 400 -14.36 -39.25 -10.29
CA GLN A 400 -14.04 -38.25 -11.29
C GLN A 400 -12.56 -37.82 -11.24
N ALA A 401 -11.95 -37.78 -10.06
CA ALA A 401 -10.53 -37.48 -9.87
C ALA A 401 -9.65 -38.57 -10.50
N GLU A 402 -10.00 -39.85 -10.31
CA GLU A 402 -9.34 -41.00 -10.97
C GLU A 402 -9.43 -40.88 -12.50
N HIS A 403 -10.63 -40.61 -13.02
CA HIS A 403 -10.85 -40.44 -14.46
C HIS A 403 -10.03 -39.29 -15.05
N LEU A 404 -9.80 -38.21 -14.27
CA LEU A 404 -9.04 -37.05 -14.70
C LEU A 404 -7.54 -37.15 -14.37
N ASN A 405 -7.13 -38.21 -13.67
CA ASN A 405 -5.77 -38.44 -13.17
C ASN A 405 -5.22 -37.27 -12.36
N ILE A 406 -5.98 -36.80 -11.38
CA ILE A 406 -5.64 -35.72 -10.48
C ILE A 406 -5.70 -36.19 -9.03
N HIS A 407 -4.77 -35.62 -8.23
CA HIS A 407 -4.81 -35.84 -6.78
C HIS A 407 -5.68 -34.78 -6.13
N ILE A 408 -6.56 -35.19 -5.20
CA ILE A 408 -7.44 -34.28 -4.45
C ILE A 408 -7.18 -34.40 -2.96
N GLU A 409 -7.17 -33.27 -2.27
CA GLU A 409 -7.23 -33.26 -0.80
C GLU A 409 -8.67 -33.06 -0.36
N LYS A 410 -9.11 -33.88 0.59
CA LYS A 410 -10.49 -33.89 1.07
C LYS A 410 -10.59 -33.13 2.39
N ARG A 411 -11.60 -32.28 2.51
CA ARG A 411 -11.96 -31.60 3.76
C ARG A 411 -13.43 -31.87 4.07
N TYR A 412 -13.67 -32.51 5.18
CA TYR A 412 -15.01 -32.78 5.68
C TYR A 412 -15.20 -32.19 7.06
N ARG A 413 -16.34 -31.55 7.29
CA ARG A 413 -16.68 -30.99 8.60
C ARG A 413 -18.19 -31.06 8.82
N VAL A 414 -18.58 -31.36 10.04
CA VAL A 414 -19.95 -31.18 10.54
C VAL A 414 -19.98 -29.81 11.22
N THR A 415 -20.91 -28.94 10.85
CA THR A 415 -20.92 -27.53 11.28
C THR A 415 -22.33 -27.03 11.58
N ASP A 416 -22.41 -26.16 12.58
CA ASP A 416 -23.64 -25.42 12.90
C ASP A 416 -23.72 -24.09 12.13
N ASN A 417 -22.58 -23.55 11.66
CA ASN A 417 -22.51 -22.32 10.88
C ASN A 417 -21.68 -22.50 9.60
N LEU A 418 -22.35 -22.94 8.54
CA LEU A 418 -21.75 -23.26 7.26
C LEU A 418 -20.94 -22.10 6.67
N VAL A 419 -21.46 -20.89 6.71
CA VAL A 419 -20.83 -19.70 6.09
C VAL A 419 -19.52 -19.34 6.80
N SER A 420 -19.54 -19.28 8.12
CA SER A 420 -18.37 -18.97 8.93
C SER A 420 -17.24 -19.98 8.71
N ASP A 421 -17.58 -21.29 8.66
CA ASP A 421 -16.60 -22.33 8.46
C ASP A 421 -16.07 -22.38 7.01
N MET A 422 -16.89 -22.03 6.01
CA MET A 422 -16.43 -21.85 4.63
C MET A 422 -15.44 -20.70 4.52
N ILE A 423 -15.75 -19.55 5.10
CA ILE A 423 -14.86 -18.38 5.10
C ILE A 423 -13.56 -18.70 5.82
N SER A 424 -13.62 -19.31 7.01
CA SER A 424 -12.42 -19.70 7.77
C SER A 424 -11.53 -20.69 6.98
N THR A 425 -12.12 -21.55 6.18
CA THR A 425 -11.36 -22.48 5.33
C THR A 425 -10.74 -21.76 4.12
N VAL A 426 -11.44 -20.80 3.53
CA VAL A 426 -10.88 -19.96 2.46
C VAL A 426 -9.68 -19.15 2.99
N GLU A 427 -9.79 -18.59 4.20
CA GLU A 427 -8.68 -17.87 4.83
C GLU A 427 -7.49 -18.78 5.15
N ALA A 428 -7.74 -19.95 5.72
CA ALA A 428 -6.70 -20.92 6.11
C ALA A 428 -5.98 -21.50 4.90
N GLU A 429 -6.73 -21.86 3.86
CA GLU A 429 -6.18 -22.52 2.66
C GLU A 429 -5.66 -21.50 1.64
N SER A 430 -6.11 -20.24 1.68
CA SER A 430 -5.73 -19.17 0.75
C SER A 430 -5.74 -19.59 -0.72
N PRO A 431 -6.88 -20.08 -1.25
CA PRO A 431 -6.95 -20.62 -2.61
C PRO A 431 -6.87 -19.49 -3.67
N ASP A 432 -6.36 -19.82 -4.84
CA ASP A 432 -6.35 -18.92 -6.00
C ASP A 432 -7.72 -18.73 -6.63
N ILE A 433 -8.62 -19.71 -6.45
CA ILE A 433 -10.01 -19.66 -6.88
C ILE A 433 -10.87 -20.59 -6.03
N LEU A 434 -12.05 -20.11 -5.70
CA LEU A 434 -13.11 -20.86 -5.02
C LEU A 434 -14.24 -21.17 -5.99
N LEU A 435 -14.62 -22.43 -6.11
CA LEU A 435 -15.76 -22.88 -6.90
C LEU A 435 -16.86 -23.46 -5.99
N LEU A 436 -18.03 -22.81 -6.00
CA LEU A 436 -19.19 -23.19 -5.20
C LEU A 436 -20.21 -23.95 -6.06
N GLY A 437 -20.62 -25.13 -5.63
CA GLY A 437 -21.71 -25.87 -6.25
C GLY A 437 -23.08 -25.48 -5.67
N ALA A 438 -23.93 -24.88 -6.50
CA ALA A 438 -25.30 -24.53 -6.15
C ALA A 438 -26.31 -25.47 -6.85
N GLY A 439 -27.42 -25.76 -6.17
CA GLY A 439 -28.49 -26.61 -6.74
C GLY A 439 -29.34 -25.83 -7.79
N PRO A 440 -30.11 -26.55 -8.64
CA PRO A 440 -30.86 -25.95 -9.76
C PRO A 440 -31.95 -24.95 -9.34
N ARG A 441 -32.38 -24.97 -8.10
CA ARG A 441 -33.38 -24.02 -7.56
C ARG A 441 -32.82 -22.64 -7.18
N PHE A 442 -31.53 -22.41 -7.39
CA PHE A 442 -30.87 -21.15 -7.01
C PHE A 442 -31.39 -19.92 -7.80
N MET A 443 -31.95 -20.12 -9.01
CA MET A 443 -32.35 -19.02 -9.90
C MET A 443 -33.84 -18.97 -10.29
N THR A 444 -34.71 -19.83 -9.74
CA THR A 444 -36.09 -19.97 -10.25
C THR A 444 -37.14 -19.11 -9.57
N ASP A 445 -36.85 -18.43 -8.46
CA ASP A 445 -37.86 -17.59 -7.79
C ASP A 445 -37.58 -16.10 -7.91
N GLY A 446 -38.15 -15.49 -8.96
CA GLY A 446 -38.47 -14.06 -8.99
C GLY A 446 -39.51 -13.74 -7.92
N GLU A 447 -39.20 -12.77 -7.10
CA GLU A 447 -40.09 -11.87 -6.33
C GLU A 447 -41.10 -12.36 -5.29
N LYS A 448 -41.31 -13.63 -5.01
CA LYS A 448 -42.28 -14.02 -3.97
C LYS A 448 -41.76 -15.14 -3.08
N SER A 449 -41.03 -14.83 -2.07
CA SER A 449 -40.97 -15.46 -0.75
C SER A 449 -39.70 -15.13 0.04
N MET A 450 -39.74 -14.06 0.79
CA MET A 450 -38.71 -13.70 1.79
C MET A 450 -38.73 -14.63 3.03
N THR A 451 -39.61 -15.63 3.07
CA THR A 451 -39.82 -16.55 4.21
C THR A 451 -39.46 -18.02 3.93
N SER A 452 -38.93 -18.33 2.75
CA SER A 452 -38.54 -19.70 2.37
C SER A 452 -37.06 -19.94 2.65
N PHE A 453 -36.73 -21.21 3.01
CA PHE A 453 -35.39 -21.78 3.18
C PHE A 453 -34.38 -21.40 2.06
N PHE A 454 -34.87 -20.99 0.89
CA PHE A 454 -34.10 -20.54 -0.28
C PHE A 454 -33.57 -19.11 -0.16
N GLY A 455 -34.30 -18.20 0.49
CA GLY A 455 -33.80 -16.86 0.80
C GLY A 455 -32.57 -16.89 1.73
N LEU A 456 -32.56 -17.84 2.65
CA LEU A 456 -31.42 -18.08 3.55
C LEU A 456 -30.19 -18.60 2.82
N PHE A 457 -30.35 -19.44 1.79
CA PHE A 457 -29.22 -19.99 1.03
C PHE A 457 -28.59 -18.89 0.13
N ARG A 458 -29.42 -18.07 -0.52
CA ARG A 458 -28.94 -16.93 -1.30
C ARG A 458 -28.15 -15.95 -0.43
N LYS A 459 -28.69 -15.61 0.74
CA LYS A 459 -27.97 -14.76 1.70
C LYS A 459 -26.62 -15.39 2.14
N LYS A 460 -26.58 -16.72 2.34
CA LYS A 460 -25.33 -17.44 2.68
C LYS A 460 -24.29 -17.34 1.57
N VAL A 461 -24.70 -17.42 0.30
CA VAL A 461 -23.77 -17.26 -0.84
C VAL A 461 -23.31 -15.82 -0.98
N ASP A 462 -24.21 -14.85 -0.81
CA ASP A 462 -23.88 -13.43 -0.83
C ASP A 462 -22.86 -13.11 0.29
N ASP A 463 -23.04 -13.66 1.48
CA ASP A 463 -22.10 -13.49 2.60
C ASP A 463 -20.69 -14.09 2.27
N VAL A 464 -20.62 -15.23 1.58
CA VAL A 464 -19.34 -15.80 1.12
C VAL A 464 -18.70 -14.94 0.04
N LEU A 465 -19.49 -14.44 -0.93
CA LEU A 465 -19.00 -13.53 -1.98
C LEU A 465 -18.43 -12.24 -1.42
N GLU A 466 -19.05 -11.69 -0.37
CA GLU A 466 -18.64 -10.44 0.26
C GLU A 466 -17.34 -10.59 1.06
N HIS A 467 -17.12 -11.74 1.69
CA HIS A 467 -16.01 -11.95 2.62
C HIS A 467 -14.87 -12.84 2.07
N ALA A 468 -15.04 -13.48 0.92
CA ALA A 468 -13.98 -14.30 0.35
C ALA A 468 -12.78 -13.48 -0.11
N SER A 469 -11.58 -13.87 0.29
CA SER A 469 -10.32 -13.23 -0.09
C SER A 469 -9.80 -13.61 -1.48
N CYS A 470 -10.53 -14.47 -2.22
CA CYS A 470 -10.16 -14.96 -3.54
C CYS A 470 -11.32 -14.84 -4.54
N PRO A 471 -11.07 -14.92 -5.86
CA PRO A 471 -12.12 -15.02 -6.87
C PRO A 471 -13.06 -16.19 -6.59
N VAL A 472 -14.37 -15.94 -6.62
CA VAL A 472 -15.41 -16.95 -6.38
C VAL A 472 -16.20 -17.18 -7.67
N ALA A 473 -16.31 -18.45 -8.07
CA ALA A 473 -17.18 -18.86 -9.16
C ALA A 473 -18.31 -19.75 -8.60
N ILE A 474 -19.54 -19.54 -9.09
CA ILE A 474 -20.70 -20.30 -8.67
C ILE A 474 -21.15 -21.17 -9.84
N PHE A 475 -21.17 -22.48 -9.63
CA PHE A 475 -21.68 -23.44 -10.59
C PHE A 475 -23.10 -23.85 -10.24
N VAL A 476 -24.05 -23.48 -11.10
CA VAL A 476 -25.46 -23.87 -10.97
C VAL A 476 -25.73 -25.00 -11.94
N ASN A 477 -25.85 -26.22 -11.40
CA ASN A 477 -26.10 -27.38 -12.22
C ASN A 477 -27.57 -27.45 -12.70
N ARG A 478 -27.78 -27.27 -14.00
CA ARG A 478 -29.06 -27.44 -14.73
C ARG A 478 -28.93 -28.53 -15.78
N ASP A 479 -28.57 -29.77 -15.34
CA ASP A 479 -28.31 -30.89 -16.21
C ASP A 479 -27.20 -30.68 -17.26
N TYR A 480 -26.13 -29.96 -16.81
CA TYR A 480 -24.94 -29.74 -17.61
C TYR A 480 -24.39 -31.03 -18.24
N ARG A 481 -24.15 -30.98 -19.54
CA ARG A 481 -23.49 -32.07 -20.31
C ARG A 481 -22.23 -31.49 -20.96
N ASN A 482 -21.21 -32.34 -21.11
CA ASN A 482 -19.98 -31.94 -21.82
C ASN A 482 -20.32 -31.59 -23.29
N GLY A 483 -19.95 -30.41 -23.75
CA GLY A 483 -20.20 -29.91 -25.08
C GLY A 483 -21.31 -28.84 -25.17
N ASP A 484 -21.93 -28.48 -24.05
CA ASP A 484 -22.88 -27.35 -24.02
C ASP A 484 -22.17 -26.01 -24.30
N GLU A 485 -22.88 -25.10 -24.96
CA GLU A 485 -22.37 -23.75 -25.22
C GLU A 485 -22.16 -22.98 -23.92
N VAL A 486 -21.06 -22.23 -23.85
CA VAL A 486 -20.71 -21.41 -22.69
C VAL A 486 -20.86 -19.93 -23.04
N ALA A 487 -21.77 -19.24 -22.37
CA ALA A 487 -21.90 -17.79 -22.46
C ALA A 487 -21.21 -17.13 -21.26
N VAL A 488 -20.38 -16.14 -21.51
CA VAL A 488 -19.70 -15.35 -20.48
C VAL A 488 -20.22 -13.93 -20.51
N LEU A 489 -20.80 -13.51 -19.41
CA LEU A 489 -21.33 -12.15 -19.25
C LEU A 489 -20.27 -11.30 -18.53
N ILE A 490 -19.84 -10.21 -19.16
CA ILE A 490 -18.90 -9.24 -18.61
C ILE A 490 -19.64 -7.93 -18.38
N ASN A 491 -19.72 -7.50 -17.14
CA ASN A 491 -20.51 -6.32 -16.75
C ASN A 491 -19.66 -5.06 -16.49
N GLY A 492 -18.33 -5.18 -16.46
CA GLY A 492 -17.44 -4.05 -16.25
C GLY A 492 -15.96 -4.39 -16.26
N SER A 493 -15.11 -3.38 -16.08
CA SER A 493 -13.66 -3.53 -16.05
C SER A 493 -13.15 -4.42 -14.89
N MET A 494 -13.93 -4.56 -13.84
CA MET A 494 -13.64 -5.44 -12.70
C MET A 494 -13.67 -6.92 -13.09
N ASP A 495 -14.38 -7.27 -14.16
CA ASP A 495 -14.51 -8.64 -14.65
C ASP A 495 -13.40 -9.01 -15.66
N SER A 496 -12.42 -8.15 -15.87
CA SER A 496 -11.32 -8.37 -16.84
C SER A 496 -10.51 -9.65 -16.56
N PHE A 497 -10.47 -10.13 -15.30
CA PHE A 497 -9.83 -11.40 -14.95
C PHE A 497 -10.50 -12.60 -15.61
N LEU A 498 -11.79 -12.51 -15.98
CA LEU A 498 -12.54 -13.58 -16.65
C LEU A 498 -11.98 -13.87 -18.07
N PHE A 499 -11.39 -12.89 -18.73
CA PHE A 499 -10.80 -13.11 -20.08
C PHE A 499 -9.75 -14.23 -20.08
N THR A 500 -9.00 -14.39 -18.99
CA THR A 500 -8.01 -15.45 -18.86
C THR A 500 -8.65 -16.84 -18.87
N TYR A 501 -9.84 -16.96 -18.30
CA TYR A 501 -10.60 -18.21 -18.25
C TYR A 501 -11.38 -18.45 -19.53
N VAL A 502 -11.99 -17.40 -20.11
CA VAL A 502 -12.73 -17.47 -21.39
C VAL A 502 -11.82 -17.96 -22.51
N ARG A 503 -10.61 -17.41 -22.60
CA ARG A 503 -9.63 -17.84 -23.60
C ARG A 503 -9.32 -19.33 -23.50
N ARG A 504 -9.25 -19.88 -22.29
CA ARG A 504 -9.00 -21.31 -22.06
C ARG A 504 -10.20 -22.21 -22.41
N LEU A 505 -11.41 -21.66 -22.32
CA LEU A 505 -12.63 -22.35 -22.75
C LEU A 505 -12.73 -22.46 -24.29
N LEU A 506 -12.05 -21.57 -25.02
CA LEU A 506 -12.01 -21.54 -26.47
C LEU A 506 -10.87 -22.39 -27.06
N GLU A 507 -9.84 -22.71 -26.27
CA GLU A 507 -8.73 -23.63 -26.59
C GLU A 507 -9.11 -25.08 -26.26
#